data_02e5e1df11d9d591a582ea539b17e050
#
_entry.id   02e5e1df11d9d591a582ea539b17e050
#
_cell.length_a   1.000
_cell.length_b   1.000
_cell.length_c   1.000
_cell.angle_alpha   90.00
_cell.angle_beta   90.00
_cell.angle_gamma   90.00
#
_symmetry.space_group_name_H-M   'P 1'
#
loop_
_entity.id
_entity.type
_entity.pdbx_description
1 polymer ?
#
loop_
_entity_poly.entity_id
_entity_poly.type
_entity_poly.pdbx_seq_one_letter_code
_entity_poly.pdbx_strand_id
1 'polypeptide(L)'
;MPDTAPTYLREKKPARRVIFYSHDTFGLGHLRRSRALAAALMDGDEKASAIILTGSPVAGRFTFPRGVDHIRLPGVTKLADGSYVSHTLGLDIDEVTSLRAGLIKTAIEQFAPDLLIVDKEPTGFRGELLPSLEWLRDTGKAKTVLGLRDVLDEPEVLATEWERKGAVAATEEFYDEIWVYGVHDVYDPTKGLPLSDSVRDRMHWTGYLRREATDENEVPDEPYILITPGGGGDGAAMVSLVLDAYEQDPELTPNAKLIYGPFLSGEVRDAFDERVEKLNGRVTALGFDSRIESLYVGAQGVICMGGYNTFCEVLSFDK
;
A
#
# COMPACT_ATOMS: atom_id res chain seq x y z
N MET A 1 20.60 37.46 -4.72
CA MET A 1 20.62 36.01 -4.40
C MET A 1 20.38 35.25 -5.69
N PRO A 2 21.22 34.31 -6.13
CA PRO A 2 20.89 33.53 -7.30
C PRO A 2 19.62 32.73 -7.01
N ASP A 3 18.73 32.70 -7.99
CA ASP A 3 17.49 31.92 -7.97
C ASP A 3 17.81 30.44 -7.77
N THR A 4 17.64 29.94 -6.54
CA THR A 4 18.02 28.59 -6.12
C THR A 4 16.92 27.56 -6.34
N ALA A 5 15.85 27.90 -7.06
CA ALA A 5 14.81 26.95 -7.37
C ALA A 5 15.40 25.80 -8.21
N PRO A 6 15.18 24.53 -7.85
CA PRO A 6 15.63 23.39 -8.63
C PRO A 6 15.17 23.49 -10.09
N THR A 7 16.00 23.07 -11.02
CA THR A 7 15.79 23.23 -12.48
C THR A 7 14.43 22.64 -12.93
N TYR A 8 13.97 21.56 -12.32
CA TYR A 8 12.70 20.92 -12.64
C TYR A 8 11.46 21.75 -12.28
N LEU A 9 11.58 22.70 -11.35
CA LEU A 9 10.48 23.63 -11.00
C LEU A 9 10.32 24.74 -12.04
N ARG A 10 11.25 24.88 -12.98
CA ARG A 10 11.20 25.89 -14.05
C ARG A 10 10.53 25.38 -15.31
N GLU A 11 10.30 24.06 -15.44
CA GLU A 11 9.65 23.48 -16.61
C GLU A 11 8.14 23.71 -16.58
N LYS A 12 7.62 24.18 -17.71
CA LYS A 12 6.19 24.43 -17.92
C LYS A 12 5.43 23.10 -17.96
N LYS A 13 4.39 22.95 -17.15
CA LYS A 13 3.42 21.85 -17.05
C LYS A 13 4.02 20.42 -17.20
N PRO A 14 3.81 19.53 -16.25
CA PRO A 14 4.16 18.12 -16.41
C PRO A 14 3.51 17.55 -17.67
N ALA A 15 4.18 16.65 -18.37
CA ALA A 15 3.64 16.02 -19.56
C ALA A 15 2.45 15.12 -19.24
N ARG A 16 2.47 14.44 -18.07
CA ARG A 16 1.38 13.59 -17.56
C ARG A 16 1.10 13.86 -16.10
N ARG A 17 -0.17 13.82 -15.72
CA ARG A 17 -0.61 13.96 -14.35
C ARG A 17 -1.39 12.71 -13.93
N VAL A 18 -0.96 12.10 -12.84
CA VAL A 18 -1.60 10.88 -12.33
C VAL A 18 -2.04 11.07 -10.89
N ILE A 19 -3.25 10.66 -10.59
CA ILE A 19 -3.72 10.52 -9.21
C ILE A 19 -3.81 9.04 -8.88
N PHE A 20 -3.24 8.66 -7.73
CA PHE A 20 -3.43 7.37 -7.10
C PHE A 20 -4.38 7.53 -5.92
N TYR A 21 -5.47 6.77 -5.90
CA TYR A 21 -6.28 6.62 -4.70
C TYR A 21 -5.85 5.35 -3.96
N SER A 22 -5.29 5.55 -2.78
CA SER A 22 -4.82 4.48 -1.89
C SER A 22 -5.84 4.24 -0.79
N HIS A 23 -6.52 3.09 -0.84
CA HIS A 23 -7.60 2.74 0.10
C HIS A 23 -7.04 2.35 1.48
N ASP A 24 -6.46 3.32 2.19
CA ASP A 24 -5.85 3.09 3.49
C ASP A 24 -6.86 3.28 4.62
N THR A 25 -7.45 2.18 5.08
CA THR A 25 -8.27 2.13 6.31
C THR A 25 -7.54 1.36 7.41
N PHE A 26 -6.67 0.42 7.03
CA PHE A 26 -5.86 -0.40 7.95
C PHE A 26 -4.62 -0.94 7.22
N GLY A 27 -3.45 -0.84 7.85
CA GLY A 27 -2.19 -1.34 7.31
C GLY A 27 -1.50 -0.40 6.32
N LEU A 28 -0.41 -0.89 5.71
CA LEU A 28 0.46 -0.12 4.80
C LEU A 28 0.32 -0.57 3.33
N GLY A 29 -0.50 -1.60 3.09
CA GLY A 29 -0.51 -2.33 1.84
C GLY A 29 -0.83 -1.47 0.62
N HIS A 30 -1.84 -0.64 0.74
CA HIS A 30 -2.32 0.21 -0.35
C HIS A 30 -1.32 1.33 -0.67
N LEU A 31 -0.83 2.04 0.36
CA LEU A 31 0.17 3.10 0.19
C LEU A 31 1.46 2.56 -0.44
N ARG A 32 1.95 1.39 0.00
CA ARG A 32 3.17 0.78 -0.56
C ARG A 32 3.00 0.37 -2.02
N ARG A 33 1.82 -0.13 -2.43
CA ARG A 33 1.53 -0.40 -3.84
C ARG A 33 1.49 0.90 -4.66
N SER A 34 0.74 1.90 -4.20
CA SER A 34 0.65 3.19 -4.89
C SER A 34 2.03 3.85 -5.05
N ARG A 35 2.89 3.77 -4.02
CA ARG A 35 4.28 4.25 -4.11
C ARG A 35 5.11 3.51 -5.15
N ALA A 36 5.00 2.18 -5.22
CA ALA A 36 5.73 1.37 -6.20
C ALA A 36 5.30 1.69 -7.63
N LEU A 37 3.99 1.82 -7.87
CA LEU A 37 3.46 2.23 -9.17
C LEU A 37 3.89 3.65 -9.54
N ALA A 38 3.86 4.58 -8.58
CA ALA A 38 4.32 5.95 -8.80
C ALA A 38 5.82 5.99 -9.10
N ALA A 39 6.65 5.19 -8.44
CA ALA A 39 8.08 5.08 -8.72
C ALA A 39 8.34 4.59 -10.16
N ALA A 40 7.68 3.51 -10.56
CA ALA A 40 7.78 2.98 -11.93
C ALA A 40 7.31 3.98 -12.98
N LEU A 41 6.26 4.78 -12.67
CA LEU A 41 5.80 5.85 -13.55
C LEU A 41 6.88 6.93 -13.73
N MET A 42 7.54 7.36 -12.64
CA MET A 42 8.58 8.40 -12.69
C MET A 42 9.83 7.92 -13.41
N ASP A 43 10.16 6.62 -13.28
CA ASP A 43 11.27 6.00 -14.03
C ASP A 43 11.00 6.00 -15.54
N GLY A 44 9.77 5.76 -15.95
CA GLY A 44 9.34 5.73 -17.34
C GLY A 44 9.10 7.12 -17.96
N ASP A 45 8.81 8.15 -17.14
CA ASP A 45 8.51 9.51 -17.61
C ASP A 45 8.91 10.57 -16.56
N GLU A 46 10.13 11.08 -16.64
CA GLU A 46 10.66 12.11 -15.72
C GLU A 46 9.86 13.42 -15.70
N LYS A 47 9.01 13.66 -16.69
CA LYS A 47 8.14 14.84 -16.77
C LYS A 47 6.79 14.63 -16.11
N ALA A 48 6.44 13.39 -15.75
CA ALA A 48 5.20 13.11 -15.07
C ALA A 48 5.15 13.76 -13.68
N SER A 49 3.96 13.97 -13.19
CA SER A 49 3.69 14.35 -11.81
C SER A 49 2.55 13.50 -11.25
N ALA A 50 2.69 13.07 -10.00
CA ALA A 50 1.68 12.25 -9.37
C ALA A 50 1.30 12.76 -7.98
N ILE A 51 0.03 12.56 -7.61
CA ILE A 51 -0.47 12.75 -6.24
C ILE A 51 -1.04 11.44 -5.75
N ILE A 52 -0.62 11.02 -4.55
CA ILE A 52 -1.21 9.87 -3.86
C ILE A 52 -2.19 10.37 -2.80
N LEU A 53 -3.48 10.08 -2.97
CA LEU A 53 -4.52 10.32 -1.97
C LEU A 53 -4.54 9.14 -1.01
N THR A 54 -4.29 9.36 0.28
CA THR A 54 -4.14 8.27 1.25
C THR A 54 -4.72 8.63 2.62
N GLY A 55 -5.36 7.67 3.27
CA GLY A 55 -5.79 7.79 4.68
C GLY A 55 -4.72 7.38 5.68
N SER A 56 -3.55 6.91 5.22
CA SER A 56 -2.51 6.36 6.08
C SER A 56 -1.94 7.39 7.06
N PRO A 57 -1.96 7.13 8.38
CA PRO A 57 -1.40 8.06 9.37
C PRO A 57 0.12 8.17 9.31
N VAL A 58 0.79 7.24 8.62
CA VAL A 58 2.25 7.18 8.52
C VAL A 58 2.78 7.58 7.14
N ALA A 59 1.94 8.11 6.27
CA ALA A 59 2.34 8.51 4.91
C ALA A 59 3.55 9.46 4.91
N GLY A 60 3.57 10.44 5.80
CA GLY A 60 4.68 11.40 5.95
C GLY A 60 6.01 10.81 6.46
N ARG A 61 6.06 9.51 6.82
CA ARG A 61 7.29 8.80 7.19
C ARG A 61 7.99 8.15 6.00
N PHE A 62 7.34 8.11 4.84
CA PHE A 62 7.92 7.58 3.62
C PHE A 62 8.57 8.67 2.78
N THR A 63 9.67 8.33 2.12
CA THR A 63 10.22 9.14 1.04
C THR A 63 9.46 8.82 -0.25
N PHE A 64 9.08 9.84 -0.98
CA PHE A 64 8.44 9.70 -2.29
C PHE A 64 9.44 10.00 -3.41
N PRO A 65 9.31 9.37 -4.59
CA PRO A 65 10.11 9.69 -5.75
C PRO A 65 9.94 11.16 -6.16
N ARG A 66 10.92 11.69 -6.88
CA ARG A 66 10.80 13.02 -7.47
C ARG A 66 9.57 13.09 -8.37
N GLY A 67 8.79 14.18 -8.29
CA GLY A 67 7.55 14.35 -9.05
C GLY A 67 6.32 13.71 -8.40
N VAL A 68 6.48 13.05 -7.25
CA VAL A 68 5.38 12.44 -6.48
C VAL A 68 5.19 13.17 -5.16
N ASP A 69 3.96 13.57 -4.86
CA ASP A 69 3.55 14.10 -3.56
C ASP A 69 2.31 13.35 -3.06
N HIS A 70 1.86 13.64 -1.85
CA HIS A 70 0.69 13.00 -1.28
C HIS A 70 -0.24 13.98 -0.55
N ILE A 71 -1.52 13.63 -0.54
CA ILE A 71 -2.54 14.31 0.27
C ILE A 71 -3.06 13.30 1.29
N ARG A 72 -2.87 13.61 2.58
CA ARG A 72 -3.42 12.78 3.64
C ARG A 72 -4.87 13.16 3.91
N LEU A 73 -5.76 12.23 3.64
CA LEU A 73 -7.19 12.33 3.98
C LEU A 73 -7.41 12.07 5.49
N PRO A 74 -8.48 12.60 6.09
CA PRO A 74 -8.87 12.24 7.46
C PRO A 74 -8.93 10.73 7.63
N GLY A 75 -8.25 10.21 8.67
CA GLY A 75 -8.12 8.77 8.91
C GLY A 75 -9.42 8.15 9.44
N VAL A 76 -9.63 6.89 9.11
CA VAL A 76 -10.71 6.05 9.65
C VAL A 76 -10.12 4.78 10.26
N THR A 77 -10.79 4.24 11.27
CA THR A 77 -10.38 3.03 11.97
C THR A 77 -11.48 1.99 11.87
N LYS A 78 -11.13 0.77 11.46
CA LYS A 78 -12.02 -0.38 11.47
C LYS A 78 -12.03 -0.99 12.87
N LEU A 79 -13.21 -1.15 13.45
CA LEU A 79 -13.41 -1.79 14.75
C LEU A 79 -13.49 -3.32 14.60
N ALA A 80 -13.42 -4.03 15.73
CA ALA A 80 -13.48 -5.48 15.76
C ALA A 80 -14.84 -6.06 15.27
N ASP A 81 -15.92 -5.30 15.39
CA ASP A 81 -17.25 -5.65 14.87
C ASP A 81 -17.42 -5.38 13.36
N GLY A 82 -16.36 -4.87 12.71
CA GLY A 82 -16.35 -4.53 11.28
C GLY A 82 -16.89 -3.14 10.96
N SER A 83 -17.41 -2.39 11.93
CA SER A 83 -17.81 -0.99 11.77
C SER A 83 -16.60 -0.06 11.63
N TYR A 84 -16.85 1.18 11.23
CA TYR A 84 -15.80 2.20 11.08
C TYR A 84 -16.12 3.43 11.91
N VAL A 85 -15.06 4.02 12.46
CA VAL A 85 -15.12 5.28 13.20
C VAL A 85 -14.06 6.24 12.66
N SER A 86 -14.24 7.53 12.94
CA SER A 86 -13.18 8.52 12.74
C SER A 86 -11.95 8.17 13.58
N HIS A 87 -10.76 8.29 12.99
CA HIS A 87 -9.52 7.96 13.71
C HIS A 87 -9.20 8.98 14.82
N THR A 88 -9.36 10.27 14.55
CA THR A 88 -8.98 11.35 15.49
C THR A 88 -9.99 12.49 15.56
N LEU A 89 -10.83 12.66 14.54
CA LEU A 89 -11.81 13.72 14.53
C LEU A 89 -13.02 13.33 15.39
N GLY A 90 -13.60 14.29 16.09
CA GLY A 90 -14.87 14.10 16.83
C GLY A 90 -16.11 14.16 15.93
N LEU A 91 -16.01 13.66 14.71
CA LEU A 91 -17.09 13.61 13.72
C LEU A 91 -17.61 12.19 13.58
N ASP A 92 -18.88 12.05 13.22
CA ASP A 92 -19.40 10.74 12.84
C ASP A 92 -18.81 10.26 11.50
N ILE A 93 -19.03 8.98 11.21
CA ILE A 93 -18.38 8.35 10.04
C ILE A 93 -18.93 8.87 8.71
N ASP A 94 -20.18 9.31 8.67
CA ASP A 94 -20.80 9.84 7.46
C ASP A 94 -20.31 11.27 7.18
N GLU A 95 -20.13 12.08 8.22
CA GLU A 95 -19.49 13.40 8.14
C GLU A 95 -18.04 13.28 7.64
N VAL A 96 -17.27 12.33 8.19
CA VAL A 96 -15.89 12.07 7.75
C VAL A 96 -15.86 11.61 6.30
N THR A 97 -16.74 10.69 5.89
CA THR A 97 -16.84 10.21 4.51
C THR A 97 -17.17 11.34 3.55
N SER A 98 -18.12 12.21 3.90
CA SER A 98 -18.50 13.39 3.11
C SER A 98 -17.34 14.37 2.97
N LEU A 99 -16.62 14.67 4.06
CA LEU A 99 -15.44 15.52 4.04
C LEU A 99 -14.35 14.95 3.13
N ARG A 100 -14.07 13.65 3.24
CA ARG A 100 -13.09 12.96 2.38
C ARG A 100 -13.48 13.01 0.91
N ALA A 101 -14.74 12.73 0.59
CA ALA A 101 -15.27 12.81 -0.78
C ALA A 101 -15.08 14.21 -1.39
N GLY A 102 -15.36 15.27 -0.62
CA GLY A 102 -15.14 16.66 -1.03
C GLY A 102 -13.66 16.98 -1.29
N LEU A 103 -12.77 16.55 -0.41
CA LEU A 103 -11.32 16.73 -0.57
C LEU A 103 -10.79 15.99 -1.80
N ILE A 104 -11.20 14.74 -2.02
CA ILE A 104 -10.82 13.93 -3.18
C ILE A 104 -11.28 14.60 -4.46
N LYS A 105 -12.56 14.99 -4.53
CA LYS A 105 -13.13 15.64 -5.70
C LYS A 105 -12.39 16.94 -6.03
N THR A 106 -12.15 17.78 -5.04
CA THR A 106 -11.41 19.03 -5.23
C THR A 106 -9.98 18.77 -5.73
N ALA A 107 -9.28 17.77 -5.16
CA ALA A 107 -7.94 17.42 -5.60
C ALA A 107 -7.93 16.97 -7.08
N ILE A 108 -8.88 16.13 -7.48
CA ILE A 108 -9.03 15.65 -8.87
C ILE A 108 -9.35 16.80 -9.82
N GLU A 109 -10.30 17.65 -9.47
CA GLU A 109 -10.70 18.78 -10.31
C GLU A 109 -9.57 19.80 -10.52
N GLN A 110 -8.82 20.14 -9.44
CA GLN A 110 -7.75 21.14 -9.49
C GLN A 110 -6.46 20.60 -10.11
N PHE A 111 -6.10 19.36 -9.78
CA PHE A 111 -4.93 18.72 -10.36
C PHE A 111 -5.15 18.36 -11.82
N ALA A 112 -6.40 18.11 -12.22
CA ALA A 112 -6.84 17.75 -13.58
C ALA A 112 -5.95 16.60 -14.14
N PRO A 113 -6.03 15.37 -13.58
CA PRO A 113 -5.21 14.27 -13.99
C PRO A 113 -5.54 13.79 -15.41
N ASP A 114 -4.55 13.18 -16.08
CA ASP A 114 -4.76 12.41 -17.30
C ASP A 114 -5.14 10.96 -17.00
N LEU A 115 -4.79 10.49 -15.76
CA LEU A 115 -5.03 9.13 -15.30
C LEU A 115 -5.37 9.12 -13.82
N LEU A 116 -6.44 8.43 -13.45
CA LEU A 116 -6.77 8.07 -12.07
C LEU A 116 -6.58 6.56 -11.89
N ILE A 117 -5.75 6.16 -10.92
CA ILE A 117 -5.56 4.75 -10.54
C ILE A 117 -6.15 4.55 -9.16
N VAL A 118 -7.14 3.65 -9.05
CA VAL A 118 -7.83 3.32 -7.80
C VAL A 118 -7.39 1.96 -7.33
N ASP A 119 -6.90 1.87 -6.08
CA ASP A 119 -6.40 0.61 -5.52
C ASP A 119 -7.50 -0.13 -4.76
N LYS A 120 -7.84 -1.31 -5.24
CA LYS A 120 -8.72 -2.34 -4.66
C LYS A 120 -10.23 -2.02 -4.64
N GLU A 121 -10.64 -0.89 -4.10
CA GLU A 121 -12.06 -0.60 -3.82
C GLU A 121 -12.66 0.30 -4.92
N PRO A 122 -13.49 -0.23 -5.82
CA PRO A 122 -13.95 0.52 -7.00
C PRO A 122 -14.68 1.83 -6.68
N THR A 123 -15.39 1.89 -5.56
CA THR A 123 -16.11 3.10 -5.12
C THR A 123 -15.36 3.86 -4.03
N GLY A 124 -14.18 3.39 -3.62
CA GLY A 124 -13.44 3.90 -2.48
C GLY A 124 -14.08 3.54 -1.13
N PHE A 125 -13.61 4.14 -0.07
CA PHE A 125 -14.18 3.95 1.26
C PHE A 125 -15.61 4.47 1.32
N ARG A 126 -16.58 3.58 1.59
CA ARG A 126 -18.02 3.91 1.70
C ARG A 126 -18.59 4.74 0.53
N GLY A 127 -18.05 4.57 -0.66
CA GLY A 127 -18.51 5.29 -1.85
C GLY A 127 -17.94 6.71 -2.03
N GLU A 128 -16.94 7.11 -1.26
CA GLU A 128 -16.37 8.46 -1.31
C GLU A 128 -15.78 8.87 -2.67
N LEU A 129 -15.47 7.89 -3.53
CA LEU A 129 -14.99 8.16 -4.89
C LEU A 129 -16.12 8.44 -5.89
N LEU A 130 -17.35 8.02 -5.62
CA LEU A 130 -18.46 8.13 -6.60
C LEU A 130 -18.63 9.54 -7.19
N PRO A 131 -18.65 10.62 -6.39
CA PRO A 131 -18.80 11.97 -6.96
C PRO A 131 -17.65 12.39 -7.89
N SER A 132 -16.46 11.79 -7.70
CA SER A 132 -15.29 12.04 -8.54
C SER A 132 -15.32 11.21 -9.81
N LEU A 133 -15.72 9.95 -9.72
CA LEU A 133 -15.84 9.03 -10.85
C LEU A 133 -16.93 9.50 -11.81
N GLU A 134 -18.08 9.92 -11.30
CA GLU A 134 -19.16 10.53 -12.09
C GLU A 134 -18.65 11.79 -12.84
N TRP A 135 -17.94 12.67 -12.14
CA TRP A 135 -17.40 13.88 -12.77
C TRP A 135 -16.37 13.55 -13.86
N LEU A 136 -15.49 12.56 -13.63
CA LEU A 136 -14.51 12.12 -14.63
C LEU A 136 -15.19 11.51 -15.85
N ARG A 137 -16.18 10.63 -15.66
CA ARG A 137 -16.98 10.06 -16.73
C ARG A 137 -17.66 11.15 -17.58
N ASP A 138 -18.35 12.07 -16.91
CA ASP A 138 -19.14 13.12 -17.58
C ASP A 138 -18.26 14.12 -18.33
N THR A 139 -17.05 14.36 -17.87
CA THR A 139 -16.09 15.28 -18.51
C THR A 139 -15.17 14.61 -19.51
N GLY A 140 -14.96 13.28 -19.43
CA GLY A 140 -14.04 12.53 -20.27
C GLY A 140 -12.58 13.00 -20.18
N LYS A 141 -12.18 13.62 -19.06
CA LYS A 141 -10.87 14.30 -18.93
C LYS A 141 -9.73 13.36 -18.56
N ALA A 142 -10.01 12.23 -17.94
CA ALA A 142 -8.99 11.27 -17.52
C ALA A 142 -9.40 9.85 -17.85
N LYS A 143 -8.42 9.00 -18.08
CA LYS A 143 -8.61 7.55 -18.02
C LYS A 143 -8.67 7.09 -16.57
N THR A 144 -9.41 6.02 -16.33
CA THR A 144 -9.62 5.44 -15.00
C THR A 144 -9.18 3.98 -15.00
N VAL A 145 -8.36 3.62 -14.02
CA VAL A 145 -7.84 2.26 -13.84
C VAL A 145 -8.19 1.75 -12.45
N LEU A 146 -8.75 0.55 -12.39
CA LEU A 146 -8.91 -0.18 -11.14
C LEU A 146 -7.73 -1.15 -10.97
N GLY A 147 -6.97 -1.01 -9.90
CA GLY A 147 -5.86 -1.89 -9.55
C GLY A 147 -6.29 -2.96 -8.54
N LEU A 148 -6.13 -4.22 -8.88
CA LEU A 148 -6.45 -5.36 -8.02
C LEU A 148 -5.18 -6.16 -7.74
N ARG A 149 -4.97 -6.57 -6.48
CA ARG A 149 -3.94 -7.56 -6.16
C ARG A 149 -4.43 -8.96 -6.53
N ASP A 150 -3.53 -9.92 -6.71
CA ASP A 150 -3.87 -11.28 -7.13
C ASP A 150 -4.70 -12.08 -6.11
N VAL A 151 -4.48 -11.90 -4.82
CA VAL A 151 -5.34 -12.47 -3.78
C VAL A 151 -6.10 -11.33 -3.09
N LEU A 152 -7.41 -11.25 -3.33
CA LEU A 152 -8.29 -10.25 -2.71
C LEU A 152 -8.88 -10.78 -1.42
N ASP A 153 -9.69 -11.84 -1.52
CA ASP A 153 -10.37 -12.52 -0.43
C ASP A 153 -10.86 -13.89 -0.93
N GLU A 154 -11.46 -14.69 -0.07
CA GLU A 154 -12.15 -15.92 -0.49
C GLU A 154 -13.25 -15.60 -1.50
N PRO A 155 -13.40 -16.36 -2.61
CA PRO A 155 -14.30 -16.00 -3.72
C PRO A 155 -15.75 -15.73 -3.32
N GLU A 156 -16.30 -16.53 -2.39
CA GLU A 156 -17.68 -16.37 -1.94
C GLU A 156 -17.88 -15.11 -1.07
N VAL A 157 -16.89 -14.82 -0.21
CA VAL A 157 -16.86 -13.62 0.62
C VAL A 157 -16.73 -12.39 -0.26
N LEU A 158 -15.81 -12.44 -1.23
CA LEU A 158 -15.56 -11.37 -2.19
C LEU A 158 -16.80 -11.06 -3.03
N ALA A 159 -17.48 -12.08 -3.58
CA ALA A 159 -18.68 -11.90 -4.40
C ALA A 159 -19.79 -11.21 -3.60
N THR A 160 -20.04 -11.67 -2.36
CA THR A 160 -21.04 -11.07 -1.47
C THR A 160 -20.69 -9.62 -1.11
N GLU A 161 -19.41 -9.34 -0.85
CA GLU A 161 -18.94 -7.98 -0.52
C GLU A 161 -19.10 -7.03 -1.71
N TRP A 162 -18.71 -7.49 -2.90
CA TRP A 162 -18.78 -6.70 -4.13
C TRP A 162 -20.22 -6.41 -4.55
N GLU A 163 -21.12 -7.38 -4.40
CA GLU A 163 -22.55 -7.16 -4.63
C GLU A 163 -23.11 -6.11 -3.67
N ARG A 164 -22.87 -6.27 -2.37
CA ARG A 164 -23.33 -5.32 -1.34
C ARG A 164 -22.84 -3.90 -1.54
N LYS A 165 -21.61 -3.74 -2.05
CA LYS A 165 -20.98 -2.43 -2.31
C LYS A 165 -21.31 -1.85 -3.68
N GLY A 166 -22.01 -2.57 -4.54
CA GLY A 166 -22.22 -2.17 -5.94
C GLY A 166 -20.92 -2.11 -6.74
N ALA A 167 -19.89 -2.86 -6.31
CA ALA A 167 -18.54 -2.80 -6.89
C ALA A 167 -18.50 -3.30 -8.34
N VAL A 168 -19.30 -4.32 -8.68
CA VAL A 168 -19.41 -4.84 -10.05
C VAL A 168 -19.93 -3.74 -10.99
N ALA A 169 -21.08 -3.12 -10.65
CA ALA A 169 -21.66 -2.06 -11.46
C ALA A 169 -20.71 -0.85 -11.60
N ALA A 170 -20.05 -0.45 -10.50
CA ALA A 170 -19.07 0.63 -10.54
C ALA A 170 -17.86 0.29 -11.43
N THR A 171 -17.40 -0.98 -11.41
CA THR A 171 -16.30 -1.42 -12.28
C THR A 171 -16.69 -1.36 -13.75
N GLU A 172 -17.91 -1.76 -14.08
CA GLU A 172 -18.43 -1.69 -15.45
C GLU A 172 -18.58 -0.25 -15.93
N GLU A 173 -19.11 0.63 -15.09
CA GLU A 173 -19.52 1.99 -15.45
C GLU A 173 -18.35 2.98 -15.51
N PHE A 174 -17.39 2.88 -14.55
CA PHE A 174 -16.43 3.94 -14.33
C PHE A 174 -14.99 3.64 -14.75
N TYR A 175 -14.62 2.37 -15.01
CA TYR A 175 -13.22 2.03 -15.26
C TYR A 175 -12.96 1.66 -16.71
N ASP A 176 -11.96 2.34 -17.32
CA ASP A 176 -11.50 2.04 -18.68
C ASP A 176 -10.66 0.75 -18.72
N GLU A 177 -9.88 0.48 -17.66
CA GLU A 177 -9.02 -0.69 -17.56
C GLU A 177 -9.01 -1.26 -16.13
N ILE A 178 -8.75 -2.56 -16.01
CA ILE A 178 -8.53 -3.23 -14.74
C ILE A 178 -7.13 -3.85 -14.77
N TRP A 179 -6.26 -3.41 -13.88
CA TRP A 179 -4.93 -3.96 -13.74
C TRP A 179 -4.88 -4.96 -12.60
N VAL A 180 -4.54 -6.21 -12.90
CA VAL A 180 -4.34 -7.25 -11.90
C VAL A 180 -2.85 -7.38 -11.61
N TYR A 181 -2.45 -7.04 -10.40
CA TYR A 181 -1.06 -7.12 -9.95
C TYR A 181 -0.71 -8.56 -9.56
N GLY A 182 -0.56 -9.42 -10.53
CA GLY A 182 -0.31 -10.85 -10.38
C GLY A 182 -0.13 -11.53 -11.73
N VAL A 183 -0.03 -12.84 -11.72
CA VAL A 183 0.12 -13.68 -12.91
C VAL A 183 -1.12 -14.53 -13.06
N HIS A 184 -1.79 -14.47 -14.22
CA HIS A 184 -3.05 -15.15 -14.48
C HIS A 184 -2.99 -16.67 -14.19
N ASP A 185 -1.91 -17.31 -14.60
CA ASP A 185 -1.73 -18.76 -14.44
C ASP A 185 -1.48 -19.18 -12.98
N VAL A 186 -1.15 -18.22 -12.10
CA VAL A 186 -0.97 -18.46 -10.66
C VAL A 186 -2.31 -18.36 -9.93
N TYR A 187 -3.04 -17.25 -10.11
CA TYR A 187 -4.32 -17.05 -9.45
C TYR A 187 -5.14 -15.95 -10.13
N ASP A 188 -6.42 -16.21 -10.36
CA ASP A 188 -7.39 -15.20 -10.80
C ASP A 188 -8.23 -14.69 -9.60
N PRO A 189 -7.97 -13.46 -9.10
CA PRO A 189 -8.70 -12.90 -7.96
C PRO A 189 -10.15 -12.55 -8.29
N THR A 190 -10.53 -12.54 -9.56
CA THR A 190 -11.89 -12.22 -10.01
C THR A 190 -12.75 -13.44 -10.24
N LYS A 191 -12.19 -14.64 -9.98
CA LYS A 191 -12.92 -15.90 -10.10
C LYS A 191 -14.15 -15.90 -9.19
N GLY A 192 -15.31 -16.14 -9.79
CA GLY A 192 -16.60 -16.13 -9.07
C GLY A 192 -17.28 -14.76 -9.01
N LEU A 193 -16.61 -13.66 -9.42
CA LEU A 193 -17.29 -12.37 -9.57
C LEU A 193 -18.14 -12.37 -10.87
N PRO A 194 -19.35 -11.82 -10.84
CA PRO A 194 -20.24 -11.73 -11.99
C PRO A 194 -19.84 -10.56 -12.92
N LEU A 195 -18.58 -10.53 -13.34
CA LEU A 195 -18.06 -9.53 -14.27
C LEU A 195 -18.49 -9.88 -15.69
N SER A 196 -18.91 -8.88 -16.46
CA SER A 196 -19.24 -9.05 -17.87
C SER A 196 -18.01 -9.33 -18.73
N ASP A 197 -18.21 -9.88 -19.93
CA ASP A 197 -17.13 -10.08 -20.89
C ASP A 197 -16.44 -8.74 -21.23
N SER A 198 -17.19 -7.66 -21.33
CA SER A 198 -16.64 -6.31 -21.55
C SER A 198 -15.68 -5.86 -20.47
N VAL A 199 -15.89 -6.22 -19.19
CA VAL A 199 -14.94 -5.95 -18.10
C VAL A 199 -13.73 -6.86 -18.22
N ARG A 200 -13.95 -8.15 -18.53
CA ARG A 200 -12.85 -9.11 -18.70
C ARG A 200 -11.91 -8.76 -19.85
N ASP A 201 -12.46 -8.24 -20.95
CA ASP A 201 -11.67 -7.76 -22.10
C ASP A 201 -10.79 -6.54 -21.78
N ARG A 202 -11.08 -5.81 -20.69
CA ARG A 202 -10.31 -4.65 -20.19
C ARG A 202 -9.35 -5.01 -19.06
N MET A 203 -9.23 -6.31 -18.71
CA MET A 203 -8.31 -6.77 -17.67
C MET A 203 -6.92 -7.03 -18.23
N HIS A 204 -5.92 -6.49 -17.53
CA HIS A 204 -4.51 -6.62 -17.86
C HIS A 204 -3.74 -7.16 -16.66
N TRP A 205 -3.02 -8.27 -16.85
CA TRP A 205 -2.19 -8.88 -15.85
C TRP A 205 -0.79 -8.29 -15.92
N THR A 206 -0.39 -7.58 -14.88
CA THR A 206 0.85 -6.79 -14.88
C THR A 206 2.07 -7.55 -14.34
N GLY A 207 1.86 -8.78 -13.85
CA GLY A 207 2.84 -9.44 -13.01
C GLY A 207 2.88 -8.86 -11.60
N TYR A 208 3.72 -9.45 -10.74
CA TYR A 208 3.93 -8.95 -9.38
C TYR A 208 4.72 -7.65 -9.38
N LEU A 209 4.32 -6.72 -8.52
CA LEU A 209 4.93 -5.39 -8.45
C LEU A 209 6.36 -5.49 -7.91
N ARG A 210 7.35 -5.32 -8.78
CA ARG A 210 8.76 -5.31 -8.42
C ARG A 210 9.07 -4.25 -7.36
N ARG A 211 10.00 -4.57 -6.47
CA ARG A 211 10.56 -3.66 -5.48
C ARG A 211 12.04 -3.44 -5.76
N GLU A 212 12.52 -2.24 -5.50
CA GLU A 212 13.92 -1.87 -5.65
C GLU A 212 14.42 -1.24 -4.36
N ALA A 213 15.63 -1.58 -3.96
CA ALA A 213 16.30 -0.91 -2.86
C ALA A 213 16.85 0.43 -3.36
N THR A 214 16.58 1.49 -2.61
CA THR A 214 17.02 2.85 -3.00
C THR A 214 18.43 3.19 -2.52
N ASP A 215 19.03 2.37 -1.63
CA ASP A 215 20.35 2.61 -1.07
C ASP A 215 21.05 1.30 -0.74
N GLU A 216 21.93 0.84 -1.63
CA GLU A 216 22.70 -0.40 -1.47
C GLU A 216 23.82 -0.28 -0.43
N ASN A 217 24.19 0.96 -0.03
CA ASN A 217 25.30 1.19 0.89
C ASN A 217 24.99 0.92 2.36
N GLU A 218 23.73 0.64 2.71
CA GLU A 218 23.32 0.32 4.08
C GLU A 218 23.08 -1.18 4.33
N VAL A 219 23.50 -2.05 3.42
CA VAL A 219 23.41 -3.50 3.61
C VAL A 219 24.41 -3.94 4.68
N PRO A 220 23.95 -4.56 5.76
CA PRO A 220 24.85 -5.09 6.80
C PRO A 220 25.78 -6.17 6.24
N ASP A 221 27.05 -6.15 6.66
CA ASP A 221 28.05 -7.13 6.23
C ASP A 221 27.81 -8.53 6.80
N GLU A 222 27.13 -8.64 7.94
CA GLU A 222 26.86 -9.93 8.59
C GLU A 222 25.50 -10.51 8.15
N PRO A 223 25.45 -11.82 7.86
CA PRO A 223 24.20 -12.49 7.47
C PRO A 223 23.17 -12.47 8.61
N TYR A 224 21.90 -12.27 8.28
CA TYR A 224 20.79 -12.27 9.24
C TYR A 224 19.51 -12.79 8.63
N ILE A 225 18.57 -13.20 9.48
CA ILE A 225 17.16 -13.43 9.12
C ILE A 225 16.38 -12.13 9.34
N LEU A 226 15.66 -11.70 8.32
CA LEU A 226 14.72 -10.58 8.44
C LEU A 226 13.36 -11.10 8.94
N ILE A 227 12.87 -10.53 10.04
CA ILE A 227 11.56 -10.85 10.60
C ILE A 227 10.66 -9.64 10.41
N THR A 228 9.58 -9.79 9.64
CA THR A 228 8.66 -8.67 9.35
C THR A 228 7.20 -9.12 9.33
N PRO A 229 6.39 -8.73 10.31
CA PRO A 229 4.94 -8.94 10.32
C PRO A 229 4.19 -7.96 9.37
N GLY A 230 4.89 -7.17 8.57
CA GLY A 230 4.28 -6.17 7.70
C GLY A 230 3.80 -4.93 8.46
N GLY A 231 2.50 -4.66 8.50
CA GLY A 231 1.95 -3.52 9.26
C GLY A 231 2.05 -3.68 10.78
N GLY A 232 2.14 -4.91 11.27
CA GLY A 232 2.33 -5.25 12.68
C GLY A 232 1.04 -5.48 13.48
N GLY A 233 -0.14 -5.25 12.89
CA GLY A 233 -1.41 -5.35 13.62
C GLY A 233 -1.77 -6.77 14.07
N ASP A 234 -1.36 -7.79 13.33
CA ASP A 234 -1.73 -9.20 13.49
C ASP A 234 -0.52 -10.15 13.62
N GLY A 235 0.69 -9.63 13.56
CA GLY A 235 1.92 -10.43 13.53
C GLY A 235 2.50 -10.83 14.88
N ALA A 236 1.88 -10.49 16.01
CA ALA A 236 2.43 -10.71 17.35
C ALA A 236 2.71 -12.19 17.65
N ALA A 237 1.85 -13.11 17.25
CA ALA A 237 2.04 -14.53 17.46
C ALA A 237 3.28 -15.07 16.72
N MET A 238 3.49 -14.65 15.46
CA MET A 238 4.66 -15.02 14.69
C MET A 238 5.95 -14.49 15.34
N VAL A 239 5.95 -13.22 15.75
CA VAL A 239 7.11 -12.62 16.44
C VAL A 239 7.42 -13.39 17.73
N SER A 240 6.40 -13.73 18.54
CA SER A 240 6.59 -14.52 19.76
C SER A 240 7.25 -15.87 19.48
N LEU A 241 6.77 -16.61 18.48
CA LEU A 241 7.33 -17.91 18.09
C LEU A 241 8.81 -17.81 17.69
N VAL A 242 9.19 -16.76 16.97
CA VAL A 242 10.59 -16.56 16.58
C VAL A 242 11.44 -16.22 17.78
N LEU A 243 10.98 -15.34 18.68
CA LEU A 243 11.70 -15.04 19.90
C LEU A 243 11.84 -16.28 20.79
N ASP A 244 10.80 -17.12 20.91
CA ASP A 244 10.87 -18.40 21.65
C ASP A 244 12.00 -19.30 21.11
N ALA A 245 12.17 -19.36 19.78
CA ALA A 245 13.25 -20.15 19.17
C ALA A 245 14.65 -19.64 19.57
N TYR A 246 14.88 -18.33 19.52
CA TYR A 246 16.16 -17.73 19.93
C TYR A 246 16.42 -17.82 21.44
N GLU A 247 15.37 -17.85 22.27
CA GLU A 247 15.48 -18.03 23.72
C GLU A 247 15.81 -19.49 24.09
N GLN A 248 15.23 -20.46 23.38
CA GLN A 248 15.42 -21.89 23.66
C GLN A 248 16.76 -22.40 23.17
N ASP A 249 17.30 -21.87 22.07
CA ASP A 249 18.59 -22.29 21.52
C ASP A 249 19.58 -21.11 21.52
N PRO A 250 20.53 -21.10 22.50
CA PRO A 250 21.58 -20.07 22.54
C PRO A 250 22.55 -20.06 21.36
N GLU A 251 22.65 -21.17 20.62
CA GLU A 251 23.55 -21.34 19.47
C GLU A 251 22.83 -21.09 18.13
N LEU A 252 21.55 -20.75 18.16
CA LEU A 252 20.77 -20.50 16.93
C LEU A 252 21.38 -19.37 16.12
N THR A 253 21.69 -19.67 14.87
CA THR A 253 22.27 -18.75 13.88
C THR A 253 21.49 -18.81 12.55
N PRO A 254 21.56 -17.78 11.71
CA PRO A 254 22.21 -16.48 11.95
C PRO A 254 21.43 -15.60 12.92
N ASN A 255 22.00 -14.45 13.27
CA ASN A 255 21.30 -13.40 14.02
C ASN A 255 20.04 -12.92 13.27
N ALA A 256 19.14 -12.25 13.96
CA ALA A 256 17.91 -11.76 13.36
C ALA A 256 17.73 -10.24 13.50
N LYS A 257 17.06 -9.65 12.48
CA LYS A 257 16.55 -8.27 12.51
C LYS A 257 15.04 -8.29 12.48
N LEU A 258 14.41 -7.76 13.51
CA LEU A 258 12.97 -7.71 13.68
C LEU A 258 12.46 -6.31 13.40
N ILE A 259 11.51 -6.17 12.47
CA ILE A 259 10.82 -4.91 12.19
C ILE A 259 9.38 -5.05 12.66
N TYR A 260 8.99 -4.41 13.76
CA TYR A 260 7.65 -4.55 14.34
C TYR A 260 6.50 -4.07 13.44
N GLY A 261 6.76 -3.06 12.64
CA GLY A 261 5.70 -2.33 11.92
C GLY A 261 5.03 -1.24 12.78
N PRO A 262 4.37 -0.27 12.14
CA PRO A 262 3.87 0.93 12.83
C PRO A 262 2.58 0.72 13.61
N PHE A 263 1.91 -0.44 13.48
CA PHE A 263 0.59 -0.71 14.08
C PHE A 263 0.62 -1.76 15.19
N LEU A 264 1.80 -2.25 15.58
CA LEU A 264 1.95 -3.08 16.78
C LEU A 264 1.61 -2.23 18.01
N SER A 265 0.79 -2.75 18.93
CA SER A 265 0.44 -2.02 20.16
C SER A 265 1.66 -1.78 21.03
N GLY A 266 1.67 -0.65 21.76
CA GLY A 266 2.79 -0.30 22.63
C GLY A 266 3.09 -1.37 23.68
N GLU A 267 2.06 -1.89 24.34
CA GLU A 267 2.19 -2.93 25.37
C GLU A 267 2.86 -4.22 24.82
N VAL A 268 2.45 -4.66 23.63
CA VAL A 268 3.04 -5.85 22.99
C VAL A 268 4.47 -5.58 22.56
N ARG A 269 4.75 -4.39 22.07
CA ARG A 269 6.09 -3.98 21.67
C ARG A 269 7.02 -3.93 22.88
N ASP A 270 6.61 -3.30 23.97
CA ASP A 270 7.41 -3.21 25.20
C ASP A 270 7.75 -4.62 25.74
N ALA A 271 6.77 -5.54 25.72
CA ALA A 271 7.00 -6.93 26.11
C ALA A 271 8.01 -7.66 25.19
N PHE A 272 8.01 -7.38 23.89
CA PHE A 272 8.98 -7.94 22.97
C PHE A 272 10.37 -7.30 23.12
N ASP A 273 10.45 -5.99 23.36
CA ASP A 273 11.71 -5.29 23.59
C ASP A 273 12.43 -5.86 24.83
N GLU A 274 11.71 -6.18 25.94
CA GLU A 274 12.28 -6.87 27.11
C GLU A 274 12.86 -8.26 26.78
N ARG A 275 12.24 -8.99 25.85
CA ARG A 275 12.74 -10.30 25.40
C ARG A 275 13.97 -10.14 24.53
N VAL A 276 13.95 -9.20 23.60
CA VAL A 276 15.06 -8.89 22.68
C VAL A 276 16.31 -8.47 23.46
N GLU A 277 16.18 -7.65 24.50
CA GLU A 277 17.31 -7.25 25.36
C GLU A 277 18.04 -8.47 25.98
N LYS A 278 17.29 -9.47 26.41
CA LYS A 278 17.86 -10.72 27.01
C LYS A 278 18.62 -11.57 25.99
N LEU A 279 18.41 -11.36 24.70
CA LEU A 279 19.09 -12.11 23.64
C LEU A 279 20.48 -11.56 23.28
N ASN A 280 20.95 -10.50 23.96
CA ASN A 280 22.33 -10.00 23.88
C ASN A 280 22.81 -9.74 22.43
N GLY A 281 21.96 -9.12 21.59
CA GLY A 281 22.28 -8.74 20.21
C GLY A 281 22.05 -9.84 19.15
N ARG A 282 21.69 -11.08 19.54
CA ARG A 282 21.32 -12.13 18.57
C ARG A 282 20.03 -11.79 17.80
N VAL A 283 19.15 -11.02 18.42
CA VAL A 283 18.02 -10.37 17.76
C VAL A 283 18.11 -8.87 18.02
N THR A 284 18.00 -8.07 16.96
CA THR A 284 17.88 -6.61 17.04
C THR A 284 16.51 -6.18 16.54
N ALA A 285 15.85 -5.23 17.21
CA ALA A 285 14.51 -4.81 16.87
C ALA A 285 14.42 -3.32 16.49
N LEU A 286 13.61 -3.02 15.47
CA LEU A 286 13.27 -1.68 15.03
C LEU A 286 11.74 -1.54 14.97
N GLY A 287 11.23 -0.38 15.36
CA GLY A 287 9.77 -0.13 15.33
C GLY A 287 9.22 -0.04 13.90
N PHE A 288 9.89 0.68 13.05
CA PHE A 288 9.50 0.91 11.66
C PHE A 288 10.70 1.40 10.85
N ASP A 289 10.87 0.86 9.65
CA ASP A 289 11.81 1.34 8.66
C ASP A 289 11.07 1.64 7.34
N SER A 290 11.20 2.86 6.86
CA SER A 290 10.62 3.28 5.56
C SER A 290 11.41 2.77 4.35
N ARG A 291 12.61 2.25 4.59
CA ARG A 291 13.57 1.70 3.59
C ARG A 291 13.78 0.21 3.81
N ILE A 292 12.73 -0.50 4.21
CA ILE A 292 12.80 -1.93 4.52
C ILE A 292 13.37 -2.76 3.35
N GLU A 293 13.25 -2.26 2.12
CA GLU A 293 13.78 -2.88 0.92
C GLU A 293 15.31 -3.13 1.01
N SER A 294 16.06 -2.22 1.61
CA SER A 294 17.52 -2.39 1.83
C SER A 294 17.82 -3.56 2.79
N LEU A 295 16.92 -3.80 3.77
CA LEU A 295 17.07 -4.94 4.68
C LEU A 295 16.79 -6.29 4.01
N TYR A 296 15.94 -6.31 2.98
CA TYR A 296 15.75 -7.54 2.18
C TYR A 296 17.01 -7.92 1.43
N VAL A 297 17.74 -6.95 0.86
CA VAL A 297 18.98 -7.21 0.11
C VAL A 297 19.98 -8.02 0.95
N GLY A 298 20.24 -7.62 2.20
CA GLY A 298 21.21 -8.24 3.09
C GLY A 298 20.72 -9.49 3.82
N ALA A 299 19.42 -9.77 3.80
CA ALA A 299 18.87 -10.93 4.50
C ALA A 299 19.24 -12.25 3.81
N GLN A 300 19.55 -13.29 4.59
CA GLN A 300 19.68 -14.67 4.10
C GLN A 300 18.32 -15.34 3.87
N GLY A 301 17.32 -14.93 4.64
CA GLY A 301 15.96 -15.41 4.55
C GLY A 301 15.01 -14.48 5.27
N VAL A 302 13.72 -14.66 5.06
CA VAL A 302 12.66 -13.80 5.60
C VAL A 302 11.61 -14.63 6.32
N ILE A 303 11.25 -14.21 7.52
CA ILE A 303 10.10 -14.73 8.27
C ILE A 303 9.02 -13.65 8.25
N CYS A 304 7.86 -13.94 7.69
CA CYS A 304 6.82 -12.94 7.47
C CYS A 304 5.40 -13.52 7.49
N MET A 305 4.40 -12.65 7.53
CA MET A 305 2.97 -13.02 7.48
C MET A 305 2.45 -13.34 6.05
N GLY A 306 3.29 -13.26 5.02
CA GLY A 306 2.90 -13.61 3.65
C GLY A 306 1.92 -12.63 2.99
N GLY A 307 1.80 -11.40 3.48
CA GLY A 307 0.98 -10.38 2.81
C GLY A 307 1.52 -10.02 1.42
N TYR A 308 0.63 -9.58 0.51
CA TYR A 308 0.95 -9.28 -0.90
C TYR A 308 2.26 -8.47 -1.10
N ASN A 309 2.44 -7.37 -0.35
CA ASN A 309 3.66 -6.56 -0.51
C ASN A 309 4.92 -7.32 -0.10
N THR A 310 4.86 -8.05 1.01
CA THR A 310 5.98 -8.88 1.48
C THR A 310 6.30 -9.99 0.48
N PHE A 311 5.28 -10.61 -0.12
CA PHE A 311 5.47 -11.56 -1.20
C PHE A 311 6.18 -10.93 -2.41
N CYS A 312 5.76 -9.73 -2.84
CA CYS A 312 6.47 -8.99 -3.89
C CYS A 312 7.93 -8.67 -3.52
N GLU A 313 8.21 -8.36 -2.24
CA GLU A 313 9.57 -8.11 -1.75
C GLU A 313 10.42 -9.38 -1.79
N VAL A 314 9.89 -10.47 -1.25
CA VAL A 314 10.57 -11.79 -1.28
C VAL A 314 10.93 -12.18 -2.72
N LEU A 315 10.00 -12.06 -3.66
CA LEU A 315 10.26 -12.33 -5.08
C LEU A 315 11.28 -11.36 -5.69
N SER A 316 11.21 -10.07 -5.34
CA SER A 316 12.07 -9.05 -5.95
C SER A 316 13.54 -9.17 -5.52
N PHE A 317 13.78 -9.69 -4.31
CA PHE A 317 15.11 -9.83 -3.72
C PHE A 317 15.60 -11.28 -3.62
N ASP A 318 14.86 -12.22 -4.21
CA ASP A 318 15.19 -13.65 -4.27
C ASP A 318 15.45 -14.25 -2.87
N LYS A 319 14.47 -14.11 -1.95
CA LYS A 319 14.58 -14.49 -0.52
C LYS A 319 13.65 -15.64 -0.15
#